data_cddf07343db16b84e7c5abe8b2dafd55
#
_entry.id   cddf07343db16b84e7c5abe8b2dafd55
#
_cell.length_a   1.000
_cell.length_b   1.000
_cell.length_c   1.000
_cell.angle_alpha   90.00
_cell.angle_beta   90.00
_cell.angle_gamma   90.00
#
_symmetry.space_group_name_H-M   'P 1'
#
loop_
_entity.id
_entity.type
_entity.pdbx_description
1 polymer ?
#
loop_
_entity_poly.entity_id
_entity_poly.type
_entity_poly.pdbx_seq_one_letter_code
_entity_poly.pdbx_strand_id
1 'polypeptide(L)'
;MTTKTIAYLRVSTERQADTGVSLDAQQEKARAYASLYDLDLVEVIVDAGESAKSLDRPGLQRALAMLKTGQADALLVVKLDRLTRSVVDLGKLIETYFAPGKAALMSVGEQIDTRSAAGRLVLNILASVSQWERETIGERTSVAMQHKQAKGEYIGGHAPYGFDLADGELVRNEAEQTVIAQAKQLHAAGLSLRKIAAELDRQGIKTRKGSTFAAPQIQRMVA
;
A
#
# COMPACT_ATOMS: atom_id res chain seq x y z
N MET A 1 -27.13 1.99 26.32
CA MET A 1 -26.10 3.03 25.98
C MET A 1 -26.26 3.32 24.51
N THR A 2 -26.38 4.59 24.13
CA THR A 2 -26.42 5.04 22.73
C THR A 2 -25.04 4.88 22.10
N THR A 3 -24.98 4.45 20.84
CA THR A 3 -23.71 4.26 20.10
C THR A 3 -23.17 5.61 19.65
N LYS A 4 -22.01 6.03 20.17
CA LYS A 4 -21.32 7.26 19.72
C LYS A 4 -20.87 7.11 18.29
N THR A 5 -21.42 7.89 17.39
CA THR A 5 -21.26 7.71 15.95
C THR A 5 -20.67 8.98 15.32
N ILE A 6 -19.70 8.81 14.44
CA ILE A 6 -19.21 9.86 13.55
C ILE A 6 -19.85 9.67 12.18
N ALA A 7 -20.44 10.72 11.61
CA ALA A 7 -20.80 10.72 10.20
C ALA A 7 -19.64 11.26 9.36
N TYR A 8 -19.20 10.47 8.36
CA TYR A 8 -18.18 10.90 7.41
C TYR A 8 -18.80 11.13 6.04
N LEU A 9 -18.58 12.34 5.53
CA LEU A 9 -19.12 12.81 4.25
C LEU A 9 -17.99 13.23 3.33
N ARG A 10 -18.16 13.01 2.03
CA ARG A 10 -17.17 13.39 1.01
C ARG A 10 -17.81 13.77 -0.31
N VAL A 11 -17.29 14.84 -0.91
CA VAL A 11 -17.56 15.22 -2.30
C VAL A 11 -16.24 15.47 -3.03
N SER A 12 -16.17 15.12 -4.32
CA SER A 12 -15.06 15.48 -5.19
C SER A 12 -15.39 16.76 -5.95
N THR A 13 -14.36 17.56 -6.28
CA THR A 13 -14.50 18.79 -7.07
C THR A 13 -15.18 18.59 -8.43
N GLU A 14 -14.93 17.44 -9.08
CA GLU A 14 -15.52 17.11 -10.39
C GLU A 14 -17.03 16.78 -10.32
N ARG A 15 -17.56 16.39 -9.15
CA ARG A 15 -18.96 15.95 -8.99
C ARG A 15 -19.88 16.97 -8.33
N GLN A 16 -19.41 18.14 -7.96
CA GLN A 16 -20.29 19.23 -7.55
C GLN A 16 -21.18 19.71 -8.72
N ALA A 17 -20.77 19.44 -9.97
CA ALA A 17 -21.50 19.87 -11.17
C ALA A 17 -22.53 18.84 -11.71
N ASP A 18 -22.38 17.53 -11.52
CA ASP A 18 -23.06 16.55 -12.38
C ASP A 18 -24.07 15.57 -11.72
N THR A 19 -24.07 15.33 -10.42
CA THR A 19 -24.97 14.29 -9.85
C THR A 19 -25.49 14.62 -8.46
N GLY A 20 -26.23 15.69 -8.25
CA GLY A 20 -27.34 15.83 -7.28
C GLY A 20 -27.18 15.35 -5.82
N VAL A 21 -26.02 14.84 -5.36
CA VAL A 21 -25.81 14.47 -3.98
C VAL A 21 -24.91 15.52 -3.34
N SER A 22 -25.49 16.69 -3.07
CA SER A 22 -24.83 17.76 -2.32
C SER A 22 -24.38 17.28 -0.94
N LEU A 23 -23.42 17.95 -0.34
CA LEU A 23 -23.03 17.71 1.06
C LEU A 23 -24.25 17.78 1.99
N ASP A 24 -25.15 18.73 1.75
CA ASP A 24 -26.36 18.93 2.54
C ASP A 24 -27.27 17.69 2.50
N ALA A 25 -27.51 17.12 1.30
CA ALA A 25 -28.29 15.90 1.15
C ALA A 25 -27.63 14.68 1.81
N GLN A 26 -26.29 14.60 1.81
CA GLN A 26 -25.59 13.55 2.55
C GLN A 26 -25.74 13.74 4.06
N GLN A 27 -25.60 14.97 4.54
CA GLN A 27 -25.73 15.30 5.95
C GLN A 27 -27.16 15.05 6.46
N GLU A 28 -28.16 15.41 5.68
CA GLU A 28 -29.56 15.14 6.00
C GLU A 28 -29.84 13.63 6.12
N LYS A 29 -29.37 12.83 5.14
CA LYS A 29 -29.48 11.38 5.18
C LYS A 29 -28.78 10.75 6.37
N ALA A 30 -27.58 11.23 6.70
CA ALA A 30 -26.83 10.73 7.85
C ALA A 30 -27.55 11.06 9.18
N ARG A 31 -28.09 12.27 9.32
CA ARG A 31 -28.87 12.67 10.49
C ARG A 31 -30.19 11.91 10.62
N ALA A 32 -30.92 11.74 9.51
CA ALA A 32 -32.14 10.95 9.48
C ALA A 32 -31.89 9.49 9.90
N TYR A 33 -30.81 8.89 9.39
CA TYR A 33 -30.40 7.54 9.75
C TYR A 33 -30.03 7.48 11.25
N ALA A 34 -29.24 8.41 11.73
CA ALA A 34 -28.85 8.46 13.13
C ALA A 34 -30.07 8.57 14.07
N SER A 35 -31.05 9.40 13.71
CA SER A 35 -32.29 9.54 14.46
C SER A 35 -33.14 8.26 14.43
N LEU A 36 -33.24 7.60 13.26
CA LEU A 36 -34.04 6.37 13.10
C LEU A 36 -33.51 5.19 13.96
N TYR A 37 -32.17 5.14 14.12
CA TYR A 37 -31.48 4.05 14.82
C TYR A 37 -30.94 4.43 16.20
N ASP A 38 -31.43 5.54 16.80
CA ASP A 38 -31.04 6.05 18.12
C ASP A 38 -29.53 6.14 18.31
N LEU A 39 -28.82 6.67 17.29
CA LEU A 39 -27.36 6.90 17.35
C LEU A 39 -27.06 8.26 17.97
N ASP A 40 -26.03 8.30 18.83
CA ASP A 40 -25.46 9.54 19.33
C ASP A 40 -24.46 10.10 18.30
N LEU A 41 -24.92 10.99 17.43
CA LEU A 41 -24.09 11.61 16.39
C LEU A 41 -23.16 12.67 16.99
N VAL A 42 -21.99 12.24 17.43
CA VAL A 42 -21.01 13.10 18.13
C VAL A 42 -20.34 14.11 17.21
N GLU A 43 -20.12 13.76 15.94
CA GLU A 43 -19.52 14.68 14.96
C GLU A 43 -19.91 14.31 13.52
N VAL A 44 -19.97 15.36 12.66
CA VAL A 44 -20.06 15.22 11.20
C VAL A 44 -18.78 15.76 10.59
N ILE A 45 -17.97 14.87 10.03
CA ILE A 45 -16.68 15.19 9.41
C ILE A 45 -16.83 15.21 7.90
N VAL A 46 -16.31 16.26 7.26
CA VAL A 46 -16.45 16.50 5.83
C VAL A 46 -15.09 16.66 5.17
N ASP A 47 -14.84 15.86 4.12
CA ASP A 47 -13.75 16.08 3.17
C ASP A 47 -14.33 16.61 1.85
N ALA A 48 -14.22 17.91 1.64
CA ALA A 48 -14.68 18.60 0.42
C ALA A 48 -13.54 18.69 -0.59
N GLY A 49 -13.81 18.33 -1.85
CA GLY A 49 -12.81 18.40 -2.93
C GLY A 49 -11.84 17.21 -2.97
N GLU A 50 -11.97 16.24 -2.08
CA GLU A 50 -11.03 15.13 -1.92
C GLU A 50 -11.41 13.90 -2.76
N SER A 51 -10.39 13.24 -3.32
CA SER A 51 -10.56 12.01 -4.11
C SER A 51 -10.69 10.76 -3.23
N ALA A 52 -11.55 9.81 -3.62
CA ALA A 52 -11.62 8.50 -2.98
C ALA A 52 -10.50 7.53 -3.40
N LYS A 53 -9.52 7.99 -4.19
CA LYS A 53 -8.37 7.17 -4.64
C LYS A 53 -7.32 6.95 -3.55
N SER A 54 -7.28 7.80 -2.53
CA SER A 54 -6.37 7.69 -1.39
C SER A 54 -7.16 7.67 -0.09
N LEU A 55 -6.64 6.95 0.91
CA LEU A 55 -7.11 7.03 2.30
C LEU A 55 -6.50 8.21 3.06
N ASP A 56 -5.47 8.84 2.52
CA ASP A 56 -4.78 9.98 3.14
C ASP A 56 -5.54 11.28 2.91
N ARG A 57 -6.65 11.41 3.63
CA ARG A 57 -7.54 12.58 3.62
C ARG A 57 -7.70 13.07 5.06
N PRO A 58 -7.57 14.38 5.32
CA PRO A 58 -7.54 14.93 6.68
C PRO A 58 -8.77 14.54 7.52
N GLY A 59 -9.98 14.68 6.96
CA GLY A 59 -11.21 14.32 7.66
C GLY A 59 -11.33 12.82 7.92
N LEU A 60 -11.01 11.97 6.93
CA LEU A 60 -11.02 10.53 7.13
C LEU A 60 -10.02 10.11 8.22
N GLN A 61 -8.78 10.60 8.17
CA GLN A 61 -7.76 10.27 9.17
C GLN A 61 -8.18 10.71 10.57
N ARG A 62 -8.82 11.87 10.69
CA ARG A 62 -9.41 12.33 11.96
C ARG A 62 -10.50 11.39 12.46
N ALA A 63 -11.45 11.00 11.60
CA ALA A 63 -12.50 10.04 11.96
C ALA A 63 -11.92 8.71 12.46
N LEU A 64 -10.93 8.17 11.73
CA LEU A 64 -10.25 6.91 12.10
C LEU A 64 -9.47 7.04 13.41
N ALA A 65 -8.86 8.19 13.70
CA ALA A 65 -8.19 8.46 14.96
C ALA A 65 -9.18 8.48 16.13
N MET A 66 -10.36 9.09 15.95
CA MET A 66 -11.42 9.12 16.99
C MET A 66 -11.95 7.71 17.30
N LEU A 67 -12.10 6.83 16.28
CA LEU A 67 -12.45 5.41 16.50
C LEU A 67 -11.36 4.69 17.30
N LYS A 68 -10.08 4.90 16.92
CA LYS A 68 -8.94 4.25 17.57
C LYS A 68 -8.78 4.66 19.03
N THR A 69 -9.11 5.91 19.37
CA THR A 69 -9.00 6.44 20.74
C THR A 69 -10.26 6.20 21.57
N GLY A 70 -11.30 5.57 21.04
CA GLY A 70 -12.55 5.31 21.74
C GLY A 70 -13.40 6.57 21.97
N GLN A 71 -13.16 7.66 21.23
CA GLN A 71 -14.01 8.84 21.24
C GLN A 71 -15.32 8.61 20.50
N ALA A 72 -15.34 7.64 19.60
CA ALA A 72 -16.53 7.14 18.93
C ALA A 72 -16.51 5.62 18.79
N ASP A 73 -17.67 5.01 18.78
CA ASP A 73 -17.89 3.56 18.68
C ASP A 73 -18.21 3.11 17.26
N ALA A 74 -18.61 4.05 16.39
CA ALA A 74 -19.08 3.74 15.04
C ALA A 74 -18.77 4.83 14.03
N LEU A 75 -18.62 4.41 12.77
CA LEU A 75 -18.52 5.28 11.59
C LEU A 75 -19.76 5.07 10.71
N LEU A 76 -20.47 6.15 10.42
CA LEU A 76 -21.61 6.20 9.52
C LEU A 76 -21.18 6.88 8.21
N VAL A 77 -21.45 6.24 7.08
CA VAL A 77 -21.29 6.81 5.74
C VAL A 77 -22.58 6.71 4.95
N VAL A 78 -22.81 7.62 4.02
CA VAL A 78 -23.97 7.54 3.14
C VAL A 78 -23.82 6.40 2.13
N LYS A 79 -22.58 6.16 1.65
CA LYS A 79 -22.19 5.03 0.79
C LYS A 79 -20.75 4.65 1.06
N LEU A 80 -20.39 3.38 0.87
CA LEU A 80 -19.03 2.88 1.03
C LEU A 80 -18.02 3.57 0.09
N ASP A 81 -18.44 4.02 -1.09
CA ASP A 81 -17.60 4.77 -2.03
C ASP A 81 -17.16 6.15 -1.50
N ARG A 82 -17.74 6.62 -0.41
CA ARG A 82 -17.26 7.79 0.33
C ARG A 82 -15.95 7.48 1.06
N LEU A 83 -15.81 6.26 1.59
CA LEU A 83 -14.57 5.80 2.24
C LEU A 83 -13.48 5.53 1.21
N THR A 84 -13.76 4.64 0.26
CA THR A 84 -12.82 4.28 -0.80
C THR A 84 -13.55 3.63 -1.97
N ARG A 85 -12.93 3.67 -3.16
CA ARG A 85 -13.34 2.90 -4.34
C ARG A 85 -12.46 1.67 -4.55
N SER A 86 -11.39 1.53 -3.77
CA SER A 86 -10.49 0.39 -3.80
C SER A 86 -10.99 -0.68 -2.85
N VAL A 87 -11.26 -1.88 -3.36
CA VAL A 87 -11.66 -3.04 -2.54
C VAL A 87 -10.53 -3.40 -1.58
N VAL A 88 -9.28 -3.30 -2.02
CA VAL A 88 -8.08 -3.55 -1.19
C VAL A 88 -8.00 -2.58 -0.01
N ASP A 89 -8.27 -1.29 -0.23
CA ASP A 89 -8.23 -0.30 0.84
C ASP A 89 -9.41 -0.44 1.79
N LEU A 90 -10.60 -0.81 1.27
CA LEU A 90 -11.74 -1.15 2.10
C LEU A 90 -11.40 -2.32 3.04
N GLY A 91 -10.76 -3.37 2.52
CA GLY A 91 -10.31 -4.50 3.32
C GLY A 91 -9.36 -4.10 4.44
N LYS A 92 -8.38 -3.23 4.16
CA LYS A 92 -7.47 -2.68 5.18
C LYS A 92 -8.21 -1.91 6.28
N LEU A 93 -9.21 -1.10 5.90
CA LEU A 93 -10.04 -0.39 6.86
C LEU A 93 -10.84 -1.36 7.74
N ILE A 94 -11.44 -2.40 7.12
CA ILE A 94 -12.19 -3.43 7.84
C ILE A 94 -11.29 -4.14 8.85
N GLU A 95 -10.14 -4.64 8.43
CA GLU A 95 -9.20 -5.35 9.30
C GLU A 95 -8.69 -4.48 10.45
N THR A 96 -8.43 -3.20 10.17
CA THR A 96 -7.80 -2.30 11.13
C THR A 96 -8.80 -1.71 12.13
N TYR A 97 -9.99 -1.29 11.67
CA TYR A 97 -10.90 -0.48 12.46
C TYR A 97 -12.25 -1.15 12.76
N PHE A 98 -12.71 -2.09 11.89
CA PHE A 98 -14.06 -2.65 11.95
C PHE A 98 -14.10 -4.17 12.17
N ALA A 99 -12.97 -4.79 12.46
CA ALA A 99 -12.90 -6.20 12.85
C ALA A 99 -13.73 -6.46 14.14
N PRO A 100 -14.12 -7.72 14.41
CA PRO A 100 -14.87 -8.06 15.62
C PRO A 100 -14.22 -7.52 16.90
N GLY A 101 -15.03 -6.88 17.74
CA GLY A 101 -14.55 -6.23 18.97
C GLY A 101 -13.98 -4.82 18.80
N LYS A 102 -14.01 -4.28 17.58
CA LYS A 102 -13.63 -2.89 17.26
C LYS A 102 -14.88 -2.05 16.97
N ALA A 103 -14.66 -0.88 16.35
CA ALA A 103 -15.74 0.04 15.99
C ALA A 103 -16.74 -0.58 14.98
N ALA A 104 -17.97 -0.11 14.98
CA ALA A 104 -18.96 -0.49 13.98
C ALA A 104 -18.84 0.37 12.72
N LEU A 105 -19.16 -0.22 11.56
CA LEU A 105 -19.33 0.47 10.28
C LEU A 105 -20.79 0.41 9.86
N MET A 106 -21.34 1.57 9.51
CA MET A 106 -22.69 1.69 8.98
C MET A 106 -22.68 2.40 7.63
N SER A 107 -23.44 1.89 6.69
CA SER A 107 -23.66 2.50 5.38
C SER A 107 -25.14 2.57 5.05
N VAL A 108 -25.63 3.80 4.78
CA VAL A 108 -27.03 4.06 4.50
C VAL A 108 -27.46 3.43 3.17
N GLY A 109 -26.66 3.64 2.12
CA GLY A 109 -27.00 3.24 0.75
C GLY A 109 -26.96 1.73 0.53
N GLU A 110 -25.98 1.06 1.13
CA GLU A 110 -25.83 -0.40 1.05
C GLU A 110 -26.58 -1.13 2.17
N GLN A 111 -27.25 -0.41 3.07
CA GLN A 111 -27.99 -0.96 4.22
C GLN A 111 -27.13 -1.89 5.10
N ILE A 112 -25.86 -1.50 5.29
CA ILE A 112 -24.92 -2.24 6.12
C ILE A 112 -24.91 -1.63 7.53
N ASP A 113 -25.09 -2.48 8.53
CA ASP A 113 -24.91 -2.17 9.94
C ASP A 113 -24.18 -3.33 10.63
N THR A 114 -22.90 -3.15 10.88
CA THR A 114 -22.04 -4.21 11.44
C THR A 114 -22.30 -4.51 12.93
N ARG A 115 -23.20 -3.76 13.59
CA ARG A 115 -23.72 -4.13 14.91
C ARG A 115 -24.61 -5.36 14.81
N SER A 116 -25.28 -5.57 13.67
CA SER A 116 -26.11 -6.76 13.38
C SER A 116 -25.27 -7.95 12.91
N ALA A 117 -25.78 -9.18 13.11
CA ALA A 117 -25.14 -10.39 12.60
C ALA A 117 -25.05 -10.40 11.06
N ALA A 118 -26.11 -9.94 10.38
CA ALA A 118 -26.13 -9.85 8.91
C ALA A 118 -25.10 -8.85 8.39
N GLY A 119 -25.00 -7.66 9.01
CA GLY A 119 -24.00 -6.67 8.63
C GLY A 119 -22.55 -7.15 8.84
N ARG A 120 -22.29 -7.88 9.94
CA ARG A 120 -20.99 -8.53 10.14
C ARG A 120 -20.68 -9.59 9.07
N LEU A 121 -21.67 -10.37 8.65
CA LEU A 121 -21.48 -11.34 7.55
C LEU A 121 -21.08 -10.62 6.25
N VAL A 122 -21.79 -9.55 5.88
CA VAL A 122 -21.45 -8.75 4.70
C VAL A 122 -20.04 -8.18 4.81
N LEU A 123 -19.67 -7.66 5.98
CA LEU A 123 -18.33 -7.14 6.23
C LEU A 123 -17.24 -8.22 6.02
N ASN A 124 -17.47 -9.43 6.52
CA ASN A 124 -16.54 -10.56 6.36
C ASN A 124 -16.40 -10.98 4.89
N ILE A 125 -17.48 -10.98 4.14
CA ILE A 125 -17.44 -11.23 2.68
C ILE A 125 -16.60 -10.17 1.98
N LEU A 126 -16.78 -8.89 2.28
CA LEU A 126 -16.02 -7.80 1.71
C LEU A 126 -14.52 -7.92 2.07
N ALA A 127 -14.20 -8.31 3.30
CA ALA A 127 -12.82 -8.56 3.72
C ALA A 127 -12.19 -9.72 2.93
N SER A 128 -12.91 -10.83 2.76
CA SER A 128 -12.44 -12.00 1.99
C SER A 128 -12.23 -11.66 0.50
N VAL A 129 -13.13 -10.89 -0.11
CA VAL A 129 -12.98 -10.42 -1.49
C VAL A 129 -11.72 -9.53 -1.61
N SER A 130 -11.49 -8.64 -0.64
CA SER A 130 -10.30 -7.78 -0.62
C SER A 130 -9.01 -8.58 -0.49
N GLN A 131 -9.01 -9.64 0.31
CA GLN A 131 -7.86 -10.54 0.45
C GLN A 131 -7.60 -11.30 -0.86
N TRP A 132 -8.62 -11.89 -1.44
CA TRP A 132 -8.52 -12.59 -2.73
C TRP A 132 -7.98 -11.68 -3.84
N GLU A 133 -8.42 -10.42 -3.92
CA GLU A 133 -7.93 -9.47 -4.92
C GLU A 133 -6.43 -9.17 -4.71
N ARG A 134 -5.98 -8.98 -3.46
CA ARG A 134 -4.55 -8.80 -3.14
C ARG A 134 -3.70 -10.00 -3.56
N GLU A 135 -4.18 -11.21 -3.26
CA GLU A 135 -3.49 -12.46 -3.61
C GLU A 135 -3.41 -12.62 -5.14
N THR A 136 -4.50 -12.39 -5.85
CA THR A 136 -4.56 -12.45 -7.32
C THR A 136 -3.59 -11.46 -7.99
N ILE A 137 -3.50 -10.22 -7.46
CA ILE A 137 -2.53 -9.22 -7.95
C ILE A 137 -1.10 -9.71 -7.69
N GLY A 138 -0.82 -10.26 -6.52
CA GLY A 138 0.47 -10.83 -6.16
C GLY A 138 0.88 -11.97 -7.10
N GLU A 139 -0.01 -12.91 -7.36
CA GLU A 139 0.20 -14.03 -8.28
C GLU A 139 0.51 -13.55 -9.70
N ARG A 140 -0.31 -12.63 -10.25
CA ARG A 140 -0.09 -12.06 -11.58
C ARG A 140 1.26 -11.36 -11.69
N THR A 141 1.65 -10.62 -10.64
CA THR A 141 2.95 -9.95 -10.60
C THR A 141 4.09 -10.96 -10.57
N SER A 142 3.97 -12.02 -9.74
CA SER A 142 4.96 -13.10 -9.66
C SER A 142 5.14 -13.81 -11.00
N VAL A 143 4.05 -14.18 -11.67
CA VAL A 143 4.09 -14.82 -13.00
C VAL A 143 4.76 -13.90 -14.04
N ALA A 144 4.40 -12.61 -14.05
CA ALA A 144 5.01 -11.64 -14.95
C ALA A 144 6.52 -11.48 -14.71
N MET A 145 6.94 -11.47 -13.43
CA MET A 145 8.37 -11.40 -13.06
C MET A 145 9.14 -12.67 -13.45
N GLN A 146 8.56 -13.85 -13.21
CA GLN A 146 9.15 -15.12 -13.62
C GLN A 146 9.31 -15.21 -15.15
N HIS A 147 8.31 -14.75 -15.91
CA HIS A 147 8.38 -14.72 -17.35
C HIS A 147 9.49 -13.78 -17.86
N LYS A 148 9.65 -12.61 -17.26
CA LYS A 148 10.76 -11.68 -17.56
C LYS A 148 12.12 -12.32 -17.23
N GLN A 149 12.22 -12.96 -16.06
CA GLN A 149 13.44 -13.65 -15.65
C GLN A 149 13.81 -14.79 -16.62
N ALA A 150 12.84 -15.59 -17.07
CA ALA A 150 13.05 -16.65 -18.05
C ALA A 150 13.53 -16.13 -19.41
N LYS A 151 13.16 -14.89 -19.78
CA LYS A 151 13.66 -14.19 -20.97
C LYS A 151 15.01 -13.51 -20.78
N GLY A 152 15.57 -13.52 -19.56
CA GLY A 152 16.80 -12.79 -19.24
C GLY A 152 16.61 -11.28 -19.13
N GLU A 153 15.36 -10.80 -19.10
CA GLU A 153 15.07 -9.38 -18.95
C GLU A 153 15.37 -8.91 -17.51
N TYR A 154 15.77 -7.66 -17.38
CA TYR A 154 15.98 -7.06 -16.06
C TYR A 154 14.65 -6.88 -15.32
N ILE A 155 14.57 -7.42 -14.11
CA ILE A 155 13.33 -7.43 -13.29
C ILE A 155 13.31 -6.37 -12.17
N GLY A 156 14.24 -5.42 -12.18
CA GLY A 156 14.27 -4.30 -11.22
C GLY A 156 15.36 -4.40 -10.16
N GLY A 157 15.50 -3.36 -9.36
CA GLY A 157 16.56 -3.23 -8.36
C GLY A 157 17.72 -2.34 -8.85
N HIS A 158 18.94 -2.56 -8.34
CA HIS A 158 20.14 -1.92 -8.83
C HIS A 158 20.82 -2.84 -9.86
N ALA A 159 21.25 -2.28 -11.00
CA ALA A 159 22.03 -3.04 -11.98
C ALA A 159 23.22 -3.74 -11.28
N PRO A 160 23.43 -5.05 -11.54
CA PRO A 160 24.58 -5.76 -10.99
C PRO A 160 25.88 -5.04 -11.35
N TYR A 161 26.90 -5.17 -10.51
CA TYR A 161 28.22 -4.65 -10.82
C TYR A 161 28.75 -5.32 -12.11
N GLY A 162 29.24 -4.54 -13.06
CA GLY A 162 29.61 -4.96 -14.40
C GLY A 162 28.56 -4.65 -15.46
N PHE A 163 27.41 -4.11 -15.08
CA PHE A 163 26.34 -3.72 -16.00
C PHE A 163 25.74 -2.37 -15.60
N ASP A 164 25.35 -1.59 -16.58
CA ASP A 164 24.53 -0.39 -16.45
C ASP A 164 23.11 -0.67 -16.93
N LEU A 165 22.16 0.15 -16.49
CA LEU A 165 20.78 0.08 -16.95
C LEU A 165 20.56 1.17 -18.03
N ALA A 166 20.29 0.78 -19.25
CA ALA A 166 19.93 1.67 -20.35
C ALA A 166 18.62 1.18 -20.96
N ASP A 167 17.61 2.05 -21.06
CA ASP A 167 16.28 1.77 -21.63
C ASP A 167 15.59 0.51 -21.08
N GLY A 168 15.86 0.18 -19.80
CA GLY A 168 15.27 -1.00 -19.13
C GLY A 168 16.03 -2.31 -19.36
N GLU A 169 17.14 -2.30 -20.12
CA GLU A 169 18.02 -3.44 -20.39
C GLU A 169 19.37 -3.29 -19.70
N LEU A 170 19.98 -4.42 -19.36
CA LEU A 170 21.33 -4.46 -18.80
C LEU A 170 22.37 -4.37 -19.92
N VAL A 171 23.11 -3.27 -19.96
CA VAL A 171 24.23 -3.05 -20.89
C VAL A 171 25.54 -3.26 -20.15
N ARG A 172 26.52 -3.92 -20.78
CA ARG A 172 27.83 -4.19 -20.17
C ARG A 172 28.58 -2.87 -19.91
N ASN A 173 29.08 -2.72 -18.69
CA ASN A 173 29.99 -1.64 -18.31
C ASN A 173 31.42 -2.17 -18.41
N GLU A 174 32.13 -1.81 -19.48
CA GLU A 174 33.46 -2.34 -19.79
C GLU A 174 34.48 -2.07 -18.68
N ALA A 175 34.44 -0.91 -18.01
CA ALA A 175 35.29 -0.59 -16.90
C ALA A 175 35.08 -1.55 -15.71
N GLU A 176 33.83 -1.81 -15.35
CA GLU A 176 33.50 -2.72 -14.26
C GLU A 176 33.73 -4.19 -14.66
N GLN A 177 33.54 -4.55 -15.92
CA GLN A 177 33.86 -5.89 -16.44
C GLN A 177 35.36 -6.20 -16.34
N THR A 178 36.20 -5.20 -16.56
CA THR A 178 37.67 -5.33 -16.36
C THR A 178 37.99 -5.65 -14.89
N VAL A 179 37.34 -4.98 -13.95
CA VAL A 179 37.48 -5.25 -12.50
C VAL A 179 37.02 -6.67 -12.15
N ILE A 180 35.89 -7.12 -12.72
CA ILE A 180 35.40 -8.48 -12.54
C ILE A 180 36.40 -9.51 -13.06
N ALA A 181 36.96 -9.29 -14.25
CA ALA A 181 38.00 -10.16 -14.82
C ALA A 181 39.22 -10.26 -13.92
N GLN A 182 39.68 -9.13 -13.39
CA GLN A 182 40.81 -9.08 -12.45
C GLN A 182 40.50 -9.82 -11.13
N ALA A 183 39.27 -9.63 -10.57
CA ALA A 183 38.86 -10.36 -9.37
C ALA A 183 38.82 -11.89 -9.61
N LYS A 184 38.37 -12.34 -10.78
CA LYS A 184 38.38 -13.76 -11.18
C LYS A 184 39.81 -14.30 -11.30
N GLN A 185 40.73 -13.56 -11.89
CA GLN A 185 42.14 -13.95 -11.97
C GLN A 185 42.78 -14.10 -10.58
N LEU A 186 42.56 -13.15 -9.70
CA LEU A 186 43.07 -13.20 -8.32
C LEU A 186 42.46 -14.39 -7.54
N HIS A 187 41.19 -14.69 -7.78
CA HIS A 187 40.54 -15.85 -7.18
C HIS A 187 41.12 -17.17 -7.71
N ALA A 188 41.35 -17.26 -9.01
CA ALA A 188 41.98 -18.42 -9.63
C ALA A 188 43.43 -18.63 -9.15
N ALA A 189 44.13 -17.55 -8.78
CA ALA A 189 45.45 -17.60 -8.16
C ALA A 189 45.39 -18.00 -6.67
N GLY A 190 44.22 -18.33 -6.12
CA GLY A 190 44.04 -18.84 -4.73
C GLY A 190 43.89 -17.77 -3.67
N LEU A 191 43.66 -16.51 -4.01
CA LEU A 191 43.42 -15.46 -3.02
C LEU A 191 42.03 -15.60 -2.41
N SER A 192 41.94 -15.39 -1.09
CA SER A 192 40.62 -15.34 -0.42
C SER A 192 39.86 -14.08 -0.81
N LEU A 193 38.51 -14.12 -0.75
CA LEU A 193 37.65 -13.00 -1.08
C LEU A 193 38.03 -11.68 -0.37
N ARG A 194 38.45 -11.78 0.91
CA ARG A 194 38.92 -10.62 1.68
C ARG A 194 40.22 -10.07 1.16
N LYS A 195 41.16 -10.93 0.76
CA LYS A 195 42.43 -10.51 0.17
C LYS A 195 42.24 -9.85 -1.21
N ILE A 196 41.30 -10.38 -2.01
CA ILE A 196 40.92 -9.77 -3.30
C ILE A 196 40.36 -8.36 -3.06
N ALA A 197 39.42 -8.20 -2.10
CA ALA A 197 38.89 -6.88 -1.77
C ALA A 197 39.96 -5.89 -1.34
N ALA A 198 40.93 -6.30 -0.51
CA ALA A 198 42.02 -5.49 -0.07
C ALA A 198 42.99 -5.11 -1.23
N GLU A 199 43.22 -6.04 -2.17
CA GLU A 199 44.07 -5.78 -3.33
C GLU A 199 43.41 -4.77 -4.29
N LEU A 200 42.12 -4.90 -4.58
CA LEU A 200 41.39 -3.92 -5.36
C LEU A 200 41.37 -2.54 -4.68
N ASP A 201 41.26 -2.50 -3.36
CA ASP A 201 41.32 -1.27 -2.58
C ASP A 201 42.69 -0.60 -2.66
N ARG A 202 43.77 -1.39 -2.57
CA ARG A 202 45.16 -0.91 -2.73
C ARG A 202 45.40 -0.29 -4.11
N GLN A 203 44.74 -0.79 -5.13
CA GLN A 203 44.78 -0.25 -6.49
C GLN A 203 43.84 0.96 -6.71
N GLY A 204 43.12 1.40 -5.67
CA GLY A 204 42.21 2.53 -5.75
C GLY A 204 40.85 2.19 -6.36
N ILE A 205 40.58 0.90 -6.63
CA ILE A 205 39.30 0.44 -7.21
C ILE A 205 38.26 0.35 -6.13
N LYS A 206 37.21 1.15 -6.25
CA LYS A 206 36.10 1.27 -5.27
C LYS A 206 34.78 0.82 -5.85
N THR A 207 33.81 0.60 -4.99
CA THR A 207 32.42 0.39 -5.40
C THR A 207 31.85 1.66 -6.03
N ARG A 208 30.69 1.56 -6.71
CA ARG A 208 29.95 2.74 -7.21
C ARG A 208 29.65 3.80 -6.15
N LYS A 209 29.63 3.41 -4.87
CA LYS A 209 29.43 4.33 -3.73
C LYS A 209 30.72 4.88 -3.15
N GLY A 210 31.87 4.61 -3.79
CA GLY A 210 33.18 5.07 -3.32
C GLY A 210 33.76 4.31 -2.10
N SER A 211 33.10 3.22 -1.66
CA SER A 211 33.57 2.38 -0.55
C SER A 211 34.40 1.19 -1.05
N THR A 212 35.11 0.53 -0.15
CA THR A 212 35.81 -0.75 -0.42
C THR A 212 34.80 -1.87 -0.66
N PHE A 213 35.15 -2.87 -1.47
CA PHE A 213 34.32 -4.04 -1.71
C PHE A 213 34.23 -4.91 -0.46
N ALA A 214 33.02 -5.35 -0.12
CA ALA A 214 32.82 -6.38 0.89
C ALA A 214 32.98 -7.79 0.29
N ALA A 215 33.39 -8.77 1.10
CA ALA A 215 33.58 -10.15 0.64
C ALA A 215 32.40 -10.75 -0.12
N PRO A 216 31.10 -10.52 0.27
CA PRO A 216 29.95 -10.97 -0.51
C PRO A 216 29.82 -10.33 -1.90
N GLN A 217 30.34 -9.12 -2.10
CA GLN A 217 30.36 -8.47 -3.42
C GLN A 217 31.41 -9.12 -4.33
N ILE A 218 32.60 -9.39 -3.80
CA ILE A 218 33.63 -10.15 -4.51
C ILE A 218 33.13 -11.54 -4.88
N GLN A 219 32.45 -12.22 -3.95
CA GLN A 219 31.85 -13.54 -4.21
C GLN A 219 30.94 -13.53 -5.44
N ARG A 220 30.09 -12.51 -5.57
CA ARG A 220 29.21 -12.37 -6.76
C ARG A 220 29.96 -12.08 -8.05
N MET A 221 31.14 -11.45 -7.98
CA MET A 221 31.97 -11.17 -9.16
C MET A 221 32.67 -12.42 -9.67
N VAL A 222 33.10 -13.31 -8.75
CA VAL A 222 33.90 -14.50 -9.10
C VAL A 222 33.05 -15.75 -9.33
N ALA A 223 31.78 -15.75 -8.91
CA ALA A 223 30.81 -16.77 -9.28
C ALA A 223 30.48 -16.66 -10.77
#